data_27b125ce7f083dd1e2e76d658a43d872
#
_entry.id   27b125ce7f083dd1e2e76d658a43d872
#
_cell.length_a   1.000
_cell.length_b   1.000
_cell.length_c   1.000
_cell.angle_alpha   90.00
_cell.angle_beta   90.00
_cell.angle_gamma   90.00
#
_symmetry.space_group_name_H-M   'P 1'
#
loop_
_entity.id
_entity.type
_entity.pdbx_description
1 polymer ?
#
loop_
_entity_poly.entity_id
_entity_poly.type
_entity_poly.pdbx_seq_one_letter_code
_entity_poly.pdbx_strand_id
1 'polypeptide(L)'
;MTTRTDTKNSIKKISQVINLLGRIMGLVIKEQEGIDLLNKVEKVRQLSKAARSGNKAKFNELKKYISKLSPRDSLIVARSFNQFLNIANLVENVYSVHKVDNYNFRKAQGTNEFIVLEDAISHLLKDTKIKRLSLIHI
;
A
#
# COMPACT_ATOMS: atom_id res chain seq x y z
N MET A 1 12.97 -26.38 -6.56
CA MET A 1 12.91 -25.51 -7.76
C MET A 1 11.57 -24.80 -7.77
N THR A 2 11.53 -23.52 -7.48
CA THR A 2 10.30 -22.69 -7.55
C THR A 2 10.02 -22.43 -9.02
N THR A 3 8.90 -22.88 -9.54
CA THR A 3 8.58 -22.71 -10.96
C THR A 3 8.28 -21.25 -11.26
N ARG A 4 8.56 -20.80 -12.49
CA ARG A 4 8.30 -19.44 -12.98
C ARG A 4 6.84 -19.01 -12.80
N THR A 5 5.94 -19.97 -12.72
CA THR A 5 4.48 -19.82 -12.46
C THR A 5 4.19 -19.46 -11.01
N ASP A 6 4.89 -20.03 -10.04
CA ASP A 6 4.69 -19.77 -8.61
C ASP A 6 5.11 -18.34 -8.24
N THR A 7 6.21 -17.86 -8.83
CA THR A 7 6.68 -16.49 -8.64
C THR A 7 5.68 -15.47 -9.21
N LYS A 8 5.11 -15.73 -10.39
CA LYS A 8 4.12 -14.85 -11.02
C LYS A 8 2.82 -14.77 -10.23
N ASN A 9 2.36 -15.90 -9.67
CA ASN A 9 1.18 -15.95 -8.80
C ASN A 9 1.42 -15.21 -7.48
N SER A 10 2.60 -15.34 -6.91
CA SER A 10 3.01 -14.63 -5.69
C SER A 10 2.99 -13.11 -5.88
N ILE A 11 3.59 -12.60 -6.95
CA ILE A 11 3.61 -11.17 -7.29
C ILE A 11 2.18 -10.63 -7.48
N LYS A 12 1.30 -11.41 -8.14
CA LYS A 12 -0.10 -11.02 -8.34
C LYS A 12 -0.83 -10.88 -7.01
N LYS A 13 -0.63 -11.80 -6.08
CA LYS A 13 -1.25 -11.77 -4.74
C LYS A 13 -0.77 -10.56 -3.93
N ILE A 14 0.54 -10.31 -3.87
CA ILE A 14 1.10 -9.12 -3.20
C ILE A 14 0.48 -7.84 -3.78
N SER A 15 0.40 -7.71 -5.10
CA SER A 15 -0.21 -6.56 -5.76
C SER A 15 -1.68 -6.36 -5.39
N GLN A 16 -2.44 -7.43 -5.21
CA GLN A 16 -3.84 -7.37 -4.79
C GLN A 16 -3.96 -6.82 -3.35
N VAL A 17 -3.13 -7.31 -2.44
CA VAL A 17 -3.11 -6.84 -1.04
C VAL A 17 -2.69 -5.37 -0.97
N ILE A 18 -1.62 -4.98 -1.67
CA ILE A 18 -1.18 -3.58 -1.73
C ILE A 18 -2.28 -2.67 -2.29
N ASN A 19 -3.00 -3.11 -3.33
CA ASN A 19 -4.12 -2.35 -3.88
C ASN A 19 -5.29 -2.21 -2.90
N LEU A 20 -5.58 -3.26 -2.13
CA LEU A 20 -6.61 -3.21 -1.08
C LEU A 20 -6.22 -2.21 0.01
N LEU A 21 -5.00 -2.29 0.53
CA LEU A 21 -4.48 -1.38 1.54
C LEU A 21 -4.42 0.06 1.05
N GLY A 22 -4.08 0.28 -0.22
CA GLY A 22 -4.14 1.60 -0.86
C GLY A 22 -5.56 2.19 -0.88
N ARG A 23 -6.58 1.35 -1.11
CA ARG A 23 -7.99 1.78 -1.05
C ARG A 23 -8.41 2.14 0.37
N ILE A 24 -8.04 1.31 1.36
CA ILE A 24 -8.32 1.59 2.78
C ILE A 24 -7.67 2.90 3.20
N MET A 25 -6.40 3.11 2.85
CA MET A 25 -5.71 4.36 3.14
C MET A 25 -6.38 5.57 2.48
N GLY A 26 -6.88 5.43 1.25
CA GLY A 26 -7.66 6.46 0.58
C GLY A 26 -8.93 6.82 1.35
N LEU A 27 -9.65 5.84 1.91
CA LEU A 27 -10.82 6.08 2.76
C LEU A 27 -10.44 6.84 4.04
N VAL A 28 -9.34 6.45 4.68
CA VAL A 28 -8.83 7.14 5.89
C VAL A 28 -8.47 8.60 5.58
N ILE A 29 -7.76 8.86 4.48
CA ILE A 29 -7.43 10.23 4.06
C ILE A 29 -8.71 11.04 3.82
N LYS A 30 -9.69 10.45 3.15
CA LYS A 30 -10.99 11.10 2.90
C LYS A 30 -11.72 11.46 4.19
N GLU A 31 -11.71 10.56 5.17
CA GLU A 31 -12.39 10.74 6.45
C GLU A 31 -11.71 11.82 7.32
N GLN A 32 -10.39 11.85 7.32
CA GLN A 32 -9.61 12.75 8.19
C GLN A 32 -9.33 14.12 7.58
N GLU A 33 -9.04 14.17 6.29
CA GLU A 33 -8.56 15.38 5.63
C GLU A 33 -9.54 15.89 4.54
N GLY A 34 -10.58 15.12 4.28
CA GLY A 34 -11.59 15.46 3.30
C GLY A 34 -11.29 15.00 1.87
N ILE A 35 -12.32 15.13 1.02
CA ILE A 35 -12.27 14.67 -0.37
C ILE A 35 -11.29 15.46 -1.23
N ASP A 36 -11.12 16.75 -0.96
CA ASP A 36 -10.24 17.62 -1.75
C ASP A 36 -8.79 17.19 -1.62
N LEU A 37 -8.36 16.82 -0.42
CA LEU A 37 -7.01 16.35 -0.20
C LEU A 37 -6.79 14.96 -0.81
N LEU A 38 -7.75 14.04 -0.68
CA LEU A 38 -7.71 12.77 -1.37
C LEU A 38 -7.53 12.95 -2.88
N ASN A 39 -8.27 13.89 -3.50
CA ASN A 39 -8.14 14.20 -4.92
C ASN A 39 -6.74 14.71 -5.28
N LYS A 40 -6.11 15.51 -4.41
CA LYS A 40 -4.73 15.98 -4.59
C LYS A 40 -3.73 14.81 -4.54
N VAL A 41 -3.87 13.92 -3.56
CA VAL A 41 -3.05 12.70 -3.45
C VAL A 41 -3.19 11.84 -4.71
N GLU A 42 -4.43 11.58 -5.15
CA GLU A 42 -4.69 10.77 -6.34
C GLU A 42 -4.15 11.44 -7.62
N LYS A 43 -4.25 12.75 -7.75
CA LYS A 43 -3.68 13.49 -8.89
C LYS A 43 -2.16 13.35 -8.94
N VAL A 44 -1.48 13.51 -7.81
CA VAL A 44 -0.01 13.32 -7.71
C VAL A 44 0.35 11.87 -8.06
N ARG A 45 -0.39 10.87 -7.55
CA ARG A 45 -0.18 9.46 -7.84
C ARG A 45 -0.31 9.15 -9.34
N GLN A 46 -1.36 9.65 -9.99
CA GLN A 46 -1.61 9.44 -11.42
C GLN A 46 -0.52 10.07 -12.28
N LEU A 47 -0.14 11.32 -11.99
CA LEU A 47 0.93 12.02 -12.71
C LEU A 47 2.28 11.34 -12.51
N SER A 48 2.60 10.89 -11.30
CA SER A 48 3.83 10.14 -10.99
C SER A 48 3.90 8.81 -11.75
N LYS A 49 2.78 8.08 -11.82
CA LYS A 49 2.70 6.83 -12.58
C LYS A 49 2.93 7.07 -14.07
N ALA A 50 2.30 8.10 -14.65
CA ALA A 50 2.47 8.46 -16.05
C ALA A 50 3.88 8.99 -16.36
N ALA A 51 4.49 9.75 -15.45
CA ALA A 51 5.86 10.23 -15.58
C ALA A 51 6.88 9.07 -15.58
N ARG A 52 6.68 8.08 -14.71
CA ARG A 52 7.55 6.88 -14.61
C ARG A 52 7.55 6.05 -15.90
N SER A 53 6.46 6.05 -16.68
CA SER A 53 6.42 5.37 -17.98
C SER A 53 7.16 6.12 -19.10
N GLY A 54 7.96 7.15 -18.77
CA GLY A 54 8.79 7.91 -19.72
C GLY A 54 8.12 9.15 -20.32
N ASN A 55 6.91 9.50 -19.88
CA ASN A 55 6.20 10.67 -20.40
C ASN A 55 6.73 11.97 -19.76
N LYS A 56 7.64 12.65 -20.48
CA LYS A 56 8.24 13.92 -20.03
C LYS A 56 7.22 15.05 -19.82
N ALA A 57 6.15 15.10 -20.62
CA ALA A 57 5.10 16.09 -20.46
C ALA A 57 4.38 15.90 -19.11
N LYS A 58 4.08 14.66 -18.73
CA LYS A 58 3.47 14.33 -17.42
C LYS A 58 4.41 14.60 -16.26
N PHE A 59 5.71 14.42 -16.43
CA PHE A 59 6.69 14.81 -15.43
C PHE A 59 6.69 16.32 -15.19
N ASN A 60 6.66 17.13 -16.24
CA ASN A 60 6.58 18.57 -16.12
C ASN A 60 5.25 19.04 -15.51
N GLU A 61 4.13 18.39 -15.87
CA GLU A 61 2.83 18.63 -15.26
C GLU A 61 2.86 18.34 -13.75
N LEU A 62 3.48 17.22 -13.34
CA LEU A 62 3.66 16.84 -11.95
C LEU A 62 4.44 17.91 -11.16
N LYS A 63 5.59 18.34 -11.68
CA LYS A 63 6.40 19.42 -11.07
C LYS A 63 5.57 20.67 -10.86
N LYS A 64 4.88 21.12 -11.91
CA LYS A 64 4.03 22.32 -11.86
C LYS A 64 2.85 22.15 -10.90
N TYR A 65 2.31 20.94 -10.77
CA TYR A 65 1.21 20.66 -9.85
C TYR A 65 1.70 20.71 -8.40
N ILE A 66 2.80 20.03 -8.08
CA ILE A 66 3.36 20.01 -6.73
C ILE A 66 3.77 21.41 -6.28
N SER A 67 4.38 22.23 -7.16
CA SER A 67 4.80 23.58 -6.81
C SER A 67 3.65 24.55 -6.48
N LYS A 68 2.40 24.19 -6.83
CA LYS A 68 1.19 24.95 -6.54
C LYS A 68 0.47 24.51 -5.28
N LEU A 69 0.87 23.39 -4.68
CA LEU A 69 0.27 22.94 -3.42
C LEU A 69 0.66 23.88 -2.28
N SER A 70 -0.26 24.08 -1.35
CA SER A 70 0.06 24.77 -0.10
C SER A 70 1.11 23.97 0.70
N PRO A 71 1.89 24.59 1.59
CA PRO A 71 2.81 23.86 2.46
C PRO A 71 2.13 22.76 3.27
N ARG A 72 0.91 23.02 3.77
CA ARG A 72 0.10 22.04 4.48
C ARG A 72 -0.27 20.86 3.58
N ASP A 73 -0.83 21.11 2.39
CA ASP A 73 -1.22 20.05 1.47
C ASP A 73 -0.02 19.23 1.02
N SER A 74 1.11 19.89 0.74
CA SER A 74 2.37 19.21 0.37
C SER A 74 2.85 18.26 1.46
N LEU A 75 2.76 18.68 2.72
CA LEU A 75 3.14 17.85 3.86
C LEU A 75 2.24 16.63 3.98
N ILE A 76 0.91 16.79 3.85
CA ILE A 76 -0.03 15.69 3.97
C ILE A 76 0.10 14.73 2.78
N VAL A 77 0.27 15.25 1.57
CA VAL A 77 0.57 14.43 0.38
C VAL A 77 1.83 13.60 0.59
N ALA A 78 2.93 14.23 1.04
CA ALA A 78 4.18 13.53 1.29
C ALA A 78 4.04 12.44 2.37
N ARG A 79 3.34 12.73 3.47
CA ARG A 79 3.02 11.76 4.54
C ARG A 79 2.21 10.59 4.01
N SER A 80 1.19 10.85 3.21
CA SER A 80 0.35 9.81 2.60
C SER A 80 1.19 8.85 1.75
N PHE A 81 2.10 9.36 0.94
CA PHE A 81 3.01 8.51 0.15
C PHE A 81 3.98 7.74 1.03
N ASN A 82 4.55 8.36 2.06
CA ASN A 82 5.45 7.70 3.00
C ASN A 82 4.75 6.52 3.70
N GLN A 83 3.52 6.73 4.18
CA GLN A 83 2.74 5.68 4.82
C GLN A 83 2.39 4.55 3.84
N PHE A 84 2.00 4.89 2.62
CA PHE A 84 1.74 3.88 1.60
C PHE A 84 2.97 3.01 1.31
N LEU A 85 4.16 3.63 1.21
CA LEU A 85 5.42 2.90 1.01
C LEU A 85 5.76 2.00 2.21
N ASN A 86 5.56 2.49 3.43
CA ASN A 86 5.78 1.69 4.64
C ASN A 86 4.84 0.47 4.67
N ILE A 87 3.56 0.66 4.35
CA ILE A 87 2.59 -0.44 4.25
C ILE A 87 2.97 -1.42 3.15
N ALA A 88 3.36 -0.95 1.98
CA ALA A 88 3.80 -1.79 0.86
C ALA A 88 5.03 -2.63 1.24
N ASN A 89 6.04 -2.02 1.87
CA ASN A 89 7.22 -2.72 2.36
C ASN A 89 6.88 -3.75 3.43
N LEU A 90 5.95 -3.44 4.34
CA LEU A 90 5.48 -4.39 5.36
C LEU A 90 4.82 -5.61 4.71
N VAL A 91 3.95 -5.41 3.72
CA VAL A 91 3.31 -6.51 2.97
C VAL A 91 4.36 -7.38 2.29
N GLU A 92 5.35 -6.78 1.63
CA GLU A 92 6.42 -7.53 0.97
C GLU A 92 7.25 -8.33 1.98
N ASN A 93 7.58 -7.75 3.13
CA ASN A 93 8.32 -8.43 4.20
C ASN A 93 7.52 -9.60 4.78
N VAL A 94 6.27 -9.39 5.15
CA VAL A 94 5.38 -10.44 5.67
C VAL A 94 5.25 -11.57 4.65
N TYR A 95 5.07 -11.24 3.38
CA TYR A 95 4.96 -12.25 2.33
C TYR A 95 6.27 -13.03 2.11
N SER A 96 7.41 -12.37 2.25
CA SER A 96 8.73 -13.00 2.13
C SER A 96 9.01 -13.96 3.29
N VAL A 97 8.68 -13.56 4.52
CA VAL A 97 8.82 -14.41 5.73
C VAL A 97 7.93 -15.65 5.61
N HIS A 98 6.65 -15.47 5.26
CA HIS A 98 5.74 -16.60 5.07
C HIS A 98 6.17 -17.55 3.94
N LYS A 99 6.82 -17.04 2.90
CA LYS A 99 7.36 -17.89 1.84
C LYS A 99 8.51 -18.77 2.32
N VAL A 100 9.34 -18.27 3.23
CA VAL A 100 10.44 -19.02 3.86
C VAL A 100 9.88 -20.03 4.86
N ASP A 101 8.95 -19.64 5.71
CA ASP A 101 8.33 -20.52 6.70
C ASP A 101 7.53 -21.65 6.03
N ASN A 102 6.82 -21.37 4.95
CA ASN A 102 6.12 -22.39 4.19
C ASN A 102 7.04 -23.35 3.45
N TYR A 103 8.24 -22.92 3.05
CA TYR A 103 9.24 -23.86 2.53
C TYR A 103 9.66 -24.86 3.61
N ASN A 104 9.78 -24.42 4.85
CA ASN A 104 10.11 -25.25 5.99
C ASN A 104 8.91 -26.07 6.51
N PHE A 105 7.68 -25.51 6.43
CA PHE A 105 6.45 -26.15 6.91
C PHE A 105 5.85 -27.14 5.91
N ARG A 106 5.99 -26.93 4.59
CA ARG A 106 5.62 -27.92 3.55
C ARG A 106 6.41 -29.22 3.63
N LYS A 107 7.53 -29.20 4.34
CA LYS A 107 8.25 -30.42 4.69
C LYS A 107 7.53 -31.22 5.78
N ALA A 108 6.57 -30.61 6.48
CA ALA A 108 5.85 -31.20 7.62
C ALA A 108 4.35 -31.50 7.37
N GLN A 109 3.55 -30.63 6.71
CA GLN A 109 2.11 -30.91 6.42
C GLN A 109 1.53 -29.91 5.38
N GLY A 110 0.69 -30.42 4.44
CA GLY A 110 0.06 -29.58 3.41
C GLY A 110 -1.19 -28.85 3.91
N THR A 111 -1.11 -27.51 4.05
CA THR A 111 -2.31 -26.66 4.19
C THR A 111 -2.06 -25.19 3.75
N ASN A 112 -3.13 -24.51 3.40
CA ASN A 112 -3.26 -23.26 2.65
C ASN A 112 -2.62 -22.00 3.28
N GLU A 113 -1.75 -21.32 2.53
CA GLU A 113 -1.02 -20.10 2.89
C GLU A 113 -1.85 -18.80 3.03
N PHE A 114 -3.11 -18.82 2.60
CA PHE A 114 -3.94 -17.60 2.51
C PHE A 114 -4.64 -17.24 3.83
N ILE A 115 -4.83 -18.23 4.69
CA ILE A 115 -5.60 -18.08 5.94
C ILE A 115 -4.90 -17.16 6.92
N VAL A 116 -3.57 -17.14 6.97
CA VAL A 116 -2.81 -16.41 7.99
C VAL A 116 -2.83 -14.89 7.79
N LEU A 117 -2.78 -14.41 6.55
CA LEU A 117 -2.81 -12.96 6.28
C LEU A 117 -4.23 -12.39 6.39
N GLU A 118 -5.23 -13.12 5.89
CA GLU A 118 -6.64 -12.75 6.06
C GLU A 118 -7.05 -12.80 7.53
N ASP A 119 -6.60 -13.80 8.28
CA ASP A 119 -6.84 -13.90 9.72
C ASP A 119 -6.12 -12.78 10.48
N ALA A 120 -4.89 -12.43 10.15
CA ALA A 120 -4.16 -11.32 10.77
C ALA A 120 -4.85 -9.97 10.48
N ILE A 121 -5.26 -9.74 9.24
CA ILE A 121 -6.00 -8.53 8.85
C ILE A 121 -7.39 -8.52 9.50
N SER A 122 -8.07 -9.66 9.55
CA SER A 122 -9.37 -9.80 10.21
C SER A 122 -9.28 -9.58 11.72
N HIS A 123 -8.20 -10.05 12.37
CA HIS A 123 -7.91 -9.77 13.78
C HIS A 123 -7.62 -8.30 14.03
N LEU A 124 -6.81 -7.67 13.17
CA LEU A 124 -6.55 -6.24 13.23
C LEU A 124 -7.82 -5.41 13.03
N LEU A 125 -8.73 -5.84 12.16
CA LEU A 125 -10.00 -5.16 11.92
C LEU A 125 -11.04 -5.41 13.02
N LYS A 126 -10.97 -6.56 13.71
CA LYS A 126 -11.85 -6.91 14.83
C LYS A 126 -11.42 -6.29 16.17
N ASP A 127 -10.13 -5.97 16.31
CA ASP A 127 -9.64 -5.34 17.53
C ASP A 127 -10.01 -3.86 17.53
N THR A 128 -11.21 -3.58 18.07
CA THR A 128 -11.83 -2.25 18.15
C THR A 128 -11.01 -1.21 18.94
N LYS A 129 -9.94 -1.61 19.61
CA LYS A 129 -8.97 -0.70 20.22
C LYS A 129 -8.11 0.03 19.18
N ILE A 130 -7.97 -0.52 17.98
CA ILE A 130 -7.25 0.11 16.87
C ILE A 130 -8.07 1.25 16.22
N LYS A 131 -9.37 1.37 16.50
CA LYS A 131 -10.20 2.51 16.05
C LYS A 131 -9.66 3.89 16.49
N ARG A 132 -8.67 3.93 17.35
CA ARG A 132 -8.01 5.14 17.84
C ARG A 132 -6.49 5.09 17.76
N LEU A 133 -5.89 4.24 16.98
CA LEU A 133 -4.56 4.54 16.47
C LEU A 133 -4.75 5.70 15.50
N SER A 134 -4.88 6.82 16.14
CA SER A 134 -4.90 8.13 15.58
C SER A 134 -3.72 8.21 14.62
N LEU A 135 -4.03 8.35 13.35
CA LEU A 135 -3.11 8.90 12.35
C LEU A 135 -2.64 10.31 12.76
N ILE A 136 -2.94 10.76 13.98
CA ILE A 136 -2.56 12.04 14.59
C ILE A 136 -1.04 12.11 14.82
N HIS A 137 -0.32 11.00 14.81
CA HIS A 137 1.14 10.97 14.82
C HIS A 137 1.77 10.73 13.44
N ILE A 138 0.97 10.85 12.40
CA ILE A 138 1.46 10.88 11.03
C ILE A 138 1.63 12.32 10.57
#